data_fd7724619c92877d5a6c48a2f0ff100b
#
_entry.id   fd7724619c92877d5a6c48a2f0ff100b
#
_cell.length_a   1.000
_cell.length_b   1.000
_cell.length_c   1.000
_cell.angle_alpha   90.00
_cell.angle_beta   90.00
_cell.angle_gamma   90.00
#
_symmetry.space_group_name_H-M   'P 1'
#
loop_
_entity.id
_entity.type
_entity.pdbx_description
1 polymer ?
#
loop_
_entity_poly.entity_id
_entity_poly.type
_entity_poly.pdbx_seq_one_letter_code
_entity_poly.pdbx_strand_id
1 'polypeptide(L)'
;MRYSPHLCLCALASVCLAAAASDPVPYATEHVIAAGDSAAAIAEKAAKVLPRPNQSAWMRMERTFFLHFGVNTFNEVEWGSGREAPSLFNPDALDARQWLGAVKQFDGKMIVLVAKHHDGFAMWPSRYTAHSSAASPWRGGKGDLVREVADAARAAGVKLGIYLSPADLYQLKTNPSNPAGYYGNGSPAVMSAIPTDPASFQSDPSRGRAPAPGFQSYRYRVNDYNRYFLNQLYELLTQYGPVHEVWFDGANPDPSVAETYDYEAWYDLIRKLQPQAVIMGKGPDVRWVGTESGYGRTTEWSVVPLPTAPAQFRWPDMHGQLGGRGQLKPGSHLWWYPAETNVTMLANGQWFWARDKRPRPVTQLVDIFYSSIGRNGNLILNLSPDRRGLLPDDQVAALGQVGEIVRATFATNLADGAQASADHTAPRHAAGAALDGKLDTWWEAAPGRTGGTLTLALPKPARFDVVSLQEAVDRRGQRIESFAIDTWDGAAWVAAQPVASDELTTVGHRRLVRLQSPVSTDRVRVRITAARLAPTLAEVGLYLQSTGLLPPAIADRDADGRVAISHPDGGVIVYTTDGSAPAAGSPVYVAPLALAA
;
A
#
# COMPACT_ATOMS: atom_id res chain seq x y z
N MET A 1 79.83 12.17 56.16
CA MET A 1 78.97 11.20 55.40
C MET A 1 77.56 11.70 55.44
N ARG A 2 77.06 12.28 54.36
CA ARG A 2 75.66 12.77 54.25
C ARG A 2 75.08 12.10 53.05
N TYR A 3 74.02 11.29 53.23
CA TYR A 3 73.20 10.68 52.17
C TYR A 3 72.11 11.66 51.77
N SER A 4 71.99 11.94 50.48
CA SER A 4 70.79 12.58 49.86
C SER A 4 69.89 11.54 49.19
N PRO A 5 68.61 11.57 49.39
CA PRO A 5 67.73 10.72 48.62
C PRO A 5 67.25 11.44 47.34
N HIS A 6 67.37 10.76 46.17
CA HIS A 6 66.78 11.20 44.92
C HIS A 6 65.34 10.78 44.90
N LEU A 7 64.44 11.77 44.80
CA LEU A 7 63.00 11.55 44.45
C LEU A 7 62.88 11.36 42.93
N CYS A 8 62.42 10.20 42.51
CA CYS A 8 62.01 9.95 41.13
C CYS A 8 60.52 10.35 40.98
N LEU A 9 60.25 11.43 40.25
CA LEU A 9 58.88 11.83 39.86
C LEU A 9 58.50 11.06 38.59
N CYS A 10 57.58 10.07 38.67
CA CYS A 10 56.96 9.48 37.52
C CYS A 10 55.82 10.37 37.10
N ALA A 11 55.97 11.08 35.99
CA ALA A 11 54.85 11.79 35.33
C ALA A 11 54.01 10.79 34.55
N LEU A 12 52.78 10.49 35.01
CA LEU A 12 51.73 9.81 34.23
C LEU A 12 51.19 10.78 33.20
N ALA A 13 51.57 10.60 31.94
CA ALA A 13 50.89 11.28 30.81
C ALA A 13 49.57 10.59 30.54
N SER A 14 48.47 11.21 30.95
CA SER A 14 47.12 10.80 30.52
C SER A 14 46.93 11.18 29.06
N VAL A 15 47.02 10.19 28.16
CA VAL A 15 46.62 10.36 26.77
C VAL A 15 45.10 10.34 26.72
N CYS A 16 44.46 11.51 26.68
CA CYS A 16 43.09 11.64 26.26
C CYS A 16 43.04 11.33 24.77
N LEU A 17 42.61 10.11 24.39
CA LEU A 17 42.15 9.87 23.03
C LEU A 17 40.90 10.71 22.83
N ALA A 18 41.03 11.85 22.15
CA ALA A 18 39.88 12.53 21.55
C ALA A 18 39.33 11.59 20.50
N ALA A 19 38.15 11.03 20.75
CA ALA A 19 37.39 10.35 19.73
C ALA A 19 37.16 11.35 18.57
N ALA A 20 37.78 11.09 17.42
CA ALA A 20 37.53 11.87 16.23
C ALA A 20 35.99 11.87 15.99
N ALA A 21 35.40 13.05 16.00
CA ALA A 21 34.00 13.20 15.63
C ALA A 21 33.88 12.69 14.19
N SER A 22 33.18 11.58 14.01
CA SER A 22 32.87 11.06 12.66
C SER A 22 32.06 12.12 11.93
N ASP A 23 32.33 12.32 10.64
CA ASP A 23 31.50 13.20 9.81
C ASP A 23 30.02 12.83 9.98
N PRO A 24 29.11 13.82 10.05
CA PRO A 24 27.70 13.57 10.25
C PRO A 24 27.15 12.74 9.08
N VAL A 25 26.42 11.67 9.37
CA VAL A 25 25.74 10.84 8.36
C VAL A 25 24.81 11.73 7.53
N PRO A 26 24.95 11.79 6.19
CA PRO A 26 24.07 12.59 5.35
C PRO A 26 22.67 11.96 5.26
N TYR A 27 21.67 12.73 4.81
CA TYR A 27 20.39 12.15 4.35
C TYR A 27 20.59 11.56 2.95
N ALA A 28 20.11 10.34 2.73
CA ALA A 28 20.24 9.62 1.46
C ALA A 28 19.08 8.65 1.26
N THR A 29 18.93 8.13 0.05
CA THR A 29 17.93 7.09 -0.24
C THR A 29 18.39 5.69 0.17
N GLU A 30 19.66 5.53 0.50
CA GLU A 30 20.28 4.27 0.92
C GLU A 30 21.46 4.55 1.86
N HIS A 31 21.66 3.67 2.84
CA HIS A 31 22.87 3.59 3.64
C HIS A 31 23.32 2.14 3.81
N VAL A 32 24.63 1.93 3.91
CA VAL A 32 25.20 0.62 4.27
C VAL A 32 25.66 0.67 5.72
N ILE A 33 25.31 -0.35 6.49
CA ILE A 33 25.81 -0.52 7.86
C ILE A 33 27.21 -1.15 7.78
N ALA A 34 28.23 -0.40 8.17
CA ALA A 34 29.60 -0.89 8.21
C ALA A 34 29.84 -1.80 9.42
N ALA A 35 30.83 -2.69 9.34
CA ALA A 35 31.19 -3.60 10.43
C ALA A 35 31.61 -2.88 11.73
N GLY A 36 32.15 -1.66 11.62
CA GLY A 36 32.61 -0.84 12.76
C GLY A 36 31.58 0.18 13.27
N ASP A 37 30.36 0.20 12.71
CA ASP A 37 29.34 1.15 13.14
C ASP A 37 28.89 0.88 14.57
N SER A 38 28.87 1.92 15.40
CA SER A 38 28.27 1.86 16.73
C SER A 38 26.73 1.76 16.63
N ALA A 39 26.07 1.30 17.69
CA ALA A 39 24.61 1.27 17.75
C ALA A 39 23.97 2.65 17.48
N ALA A 40 24.62 3.74 17.90
CA ALA A 40 24.18 5.10 17.62
C ALA A 40 24.30 5.45 16.12
N ALA A 41 25.44 5.12 15.49
CA ALA A 41 25.66 5.33 14.06
C ALA A 41 24.68 4.52 13.20
N ILE A 42 24.39 3.28 13.60
CA ILE A 42 23.37 2.44 12.93
C ILE A 42 21.98 3.08 13.01
N ALA A 43 21.57 3.54 14.20
CA ALA A 43 20.30 4.22 14.40
C ALA A 43 20.21 5.52 13.58
N GLU A 44 21.31 6.29 13.53
CA GLU A 44 21.40 7.51 12.73
C GLU A 44 21.27 7.22 11.23
N LYS A 45 22.00 6.22 10.70
CA LYS A 45 21.88 5.78 9.31
C LYS A 45 20.45 5.40 8.97
N ALA A 46 19.80 4.58 9.80
CA ALA A 46 18.43 4.15 9.59
C ALA A 46 17.43 5.31 9.62
N ALA A 47 17.61 6.29 10.52
CA ALA A 47 16.75 7.47 10.61
C ALA A 47 16.97 8.48 9.47
N LYS A 48 18.08 8.40 8.75
CA LYS A 48 18.44 9.33 7.65
C LYS A 48 18.24 8.75 6.26
N VAL A 49 17.65 7.56 6.14
CA VAL A 49 17.14 7.06 4.86
C VAL A 49 15.84 7.79 4.52
N LEU A 50 15.79 8.38 3.33
CA LEU A 50 14.63 9.11 2.81
C LEU A 50 13.94 8.34 1.69
N PRO A 51 12.62 8.50 1.53
CA PRO A 51 11.91 8.03 0.35
C PRO A 51 12.39 8.76 -0.90
N ARG A 52 12.34 8.09 -2.04
CA ARG A 52 12.47 8.73 -3.35
C ARG A 52 11.18 9.48 -3.68
N PRO A 53 11.21 10.47 -4.59
CA PRO A 53 10.03 11.28 -4.94
C PRO A 53 8.81 10.44 -5.41
N ASN A 54 9.03 9.36 -6.16
CA ASN A 54 7.95 8.47 -6.58
C ASN A 54 7.35 7.68 -5.40
N GLN A 55 8.17 7.24 -4.44
CA GLN A 55 7.69 6.60 -3.21
C GLN A 55 6.90 7.56 -2.31
N SER A 56 7.36 8.81 -2.16
CA SER A 56 6.61 9.86 -1.45
C SER A 56 5.26 10.13 -2.10
N ALA A 57 5.24 10.25 -3.43
CA ALA A 57 4.01 10.46 -4.19
C ALA A 57 3.05 9.27 -4.06
N TRP A 58 3.57 8.05 -4.02
CA TRP A 58 2.80 6.83 -3.84
C TRP A 58 2.22 6.73 -2.42
N MET A 59 3.01 6.96 -1.37
CA MET A 59 2.54 6.92 0.04
C MET A 59 1.36 7.89 0.26
N ARG A 60 1.39 9.08 -0.36
CA ARG A 60 0.30 10.07 -0.26
C ARG A 60 -1.00 9.65 -0.94
N MET A 61 -1.00 8.60 -1.76
CA MET A 61 -2.23 8.06 -2.33
C MET A 61 -3.08 7.31 -1.31
N GLU A 62 -2.47 6.63 -0.35
CA GLU A 62 -3.07 5.89 0.76
C GLU A 62 -4.10 4.82 0.32
N ARG A 63 -5.04 5.19 -0.57
CA ARG A 63 -6.16 4.38 -1.04
C ARG A 63 -6.01 4.08 -2.51
N THR A 64 -5.65 2.86 -2.82
CA THR A 64 -5.50 2.32 -4.16
C THR A 64 -6.39 1.09 -4.33
N PHE A 65 -6.65 0.68 -5.57
CA PHE A 65 -7.58 -0.39 -5.85
C PHE A 65 -7.01 -1.35 -6.87
N PHE A 66 -7.14 -2.66 -6.60
CA PHE A 66 -7.04 -3.67 -7.65
C PHE A 66 -8.34 -3.79 -8.43
N LEU A 67 -8.21 -4.18 -9.69
CA LEU A 67 -9.31 -4.62 -10.53
C LEU A 67 -8.96 -6.01 -11.09
N HIS A 68 -9.51 -7.06 -10.46
CA HIS A 68 -9.39 -8.43 -10.94
C HIS A 68 -10.58 -8.76 -11.83
N PHE A 69 -10.34 -8.71 -13.13
CA PHE A 69 -11.32 -9.03 -14.17
C PHE A 69 -10.60 -9.70 -15.34
N GLY A 70 -11.10 -10.84 -15.80
CA GLY A 70 -10.44 -11.63 -16.86
C GLY A 70 -11.18 -12.92 -17.15
N VAL A 71 -10.55 -13.87 -17.83
CA VAL A 71 -11.15 -15.19 -18.13
C VAL A 71 -11.55 -15.94 -16.86
N ASN A 72 -10.86 -15.73 -15.75
CA ASN A 72 -11.17 -16.34 -14.46
C ASN A 72 -12.51 -15.90 -13.90
N THR A 73 -12.97 -14.68 -14.17
CA THR A 73 -14.32 -14.20 -13.85
C THR A 73 -15.40 -15.07 -14.52
N PHE A 74 -15.16 -15.50 -15.76
CA PHE A 74 -16.13 -16.30 -16.53
C PHE A 74 -16.16 -17.76 -16.08
N ASN A 75 -15.06 -18.26 -15.53
CA ASN A 75 -14.96 -19.60 -14.95
C ASN A 75 -15.25 -19.63 -13.45
N GLU A 76 -15.36 -18.48 -12.79
CA GLU A 76 -15.56 -18.34 -11.34
C GLU A 76 -14.42 -19.01 -10.53
N VAL A 77 -13.17 -18.91 -11.02
CA VAL A 77 -11.99 -19.50 -10.38
C VAL A 77 -11.01 -18.42 -9.96
N GLU A 78 -10.20 -18.76 -8.96
CA GLU A 78 -9.12 -17.88 -8.49
C GLU A 78 -7.94 -17.88 -9.45
N TRP A 79 -7.47 -19.05 -9.84
CA TRP A 79 -6.40 -19.24 -10.80
C TRP A 79 -6.89 -20.02 -12.01
N GLY A 80 -6.61 -19.49 -13.19
CA GLY A 80 -6.80 -20.22 -14.43
C GLY A 80 -5.70 -21.25 -14.67
N SER A 81 -5.83 -22.00 -15.75
CA SER A 81 -4.91 -23.09 -16.12
C SER A 81 -4.00 -22.75 -17.31
N GLY A 82 -4.22 -21.61 -17.98
CA GLY A 82 -3.60 -21.28 -19.25
C GLY A 82 -4.19 -22.05 -20.45
N ARG A 83 -5.30 -22.76 -20.24
CA ARG A 83 -6.01 -23.56 -21.29
C ARG A 83 -7.38 -22.97 -21.63
N GLU A 84 -7.72 -21.87 -21.03
CA GLU A 84 -8.97 -21.17 -21.21
C GLU A 84 -9.11 -20.72 -22.67
N ALA A 85 -10.25 -21.03 -23.29
CA ALA A 85 -10.51 -20.53 -24.63
C ALA A 85 -10.71 -19.02 -24.58
N PRO A 86 -10.03 -18.21 -25.43
CA PRO A 86 -10.24 -16.77 -25.49
C PRO A 86 -11.71 -16.36 -25.68
N SER A 87 -12.51 -17.22 -26.31
CA SER A 87 -13.95 -17.00 -26.53
C SER A 87 -14.78 -16.92 -25.24
N LEU A 88 -14.27 -17.37 -24.11
CA LEU A 88 -14.92 -17.20 -22.80
C LEU A 88 -14.98 -15.72 -22.37
N PHE A 89 -13.98 -14.93 -22.75
CA PHE A 89 -13.93 -13.52 -22.40
C PHE A 89 -14.85 -12.71 -23.32
N ASN A 90 -16.10 -12.50 -22.89
CA ASN A 90 -17.09 -11.77 -23.68
C ASN A 90 -18.08 -11.00 -22.79
N PRO A 91 -17.63 -9.96 -22.04
CA PRO A 91 -18.56 -9.13 -21.27
C PRO A 91 -19.50 -8.37 -22.18
N ASP A 92 -20.80 -8.36 -21.85
CA ASP A 92 -21.85 -7.74 -22.66
C ASP A 92 -22.17 -6.28 -22.28
N ALA A 93 -21.81 -5.86 -21.06
CA ALA A 93 -22.15 -4.55 -20.50
C ALA A 93 -20.94 -3.80 -19.89
N LEU A 94 -19.71 -4.15 -20.28
CA LEU A 94 -18.51 -3.55 -19.68
C LEU A 94 -18.52 -2.02 -19.76
N ASP A 95 -18.44 -1.39 -18.59
CA ASP A 95 -18.28 0.06 -18.44
C ASP A 95 -17.22 0.38 -17.38
N ALA A 96 -16.00 0.67 -17.81
CA ALA A 96 -14.92 1.07 -16.92
C ALA A 96 -15.23 2.35 -16.14
N ARG A 97 -16.14 3.22 -16.61
CA ARG A 97 -16.53 4.45 -15.88
C ARG A 97 -17.32 4.12 -14.63
N GLN A 98 -18.13 3.05 -14.64
CA GLN A 98 -18.83 2.57 -13.45
C GLN A 98 -17.83 2.11 -12.37
N TRP A 99 -16.74 1.42 -12.76
CA TRP A 99 -15.67 1.03 -11.84
C TRP A 99 -15.02 2.24 -11.20
N LEU A 100 -14.65 3.23 -12.03
CA LEU A 100 -14.00 4.47 -11.54
C LEU A 100 -14.95 5.31 -10.67
N GLY A 101 -16.26 5.29 -10.96
CA GLY A 101 -17.29 5.90 -10.12
C GLY A 101 -17.31 5.29 -8.70
N ALA A 102 -17.27 3.96 -8.61
CA ALA A 102 -17.19 3.26 -7.33
C ALA A 102 -15.87 3.57 -6.57
N VAL A 103 -14.72 3.51 -7.25
CA VAL A 103 -13.41 3.88 -6.68
C VAL A 103 -13.42 5.27 -6.06
N LYS A 104 -14.06 6.23 -6.71
CA LYS A 104 -14.17 7.61 -6.19
C LYS A 104 -15.05 7.73 -4.96
N GLN A 105 -15.99 6.82 -4.73
CA GLN A 105 -16.80 6.83 -3.51
C GLN A 105 -15.96 6.62 -2.25
N PHE A 106 -14.80 5.96 -2.35
CA PHE A 106 -13.83 5.84 -1.26
C PHE A 106 -12.59 6.74 -1.46
N ASP A 107 -12.69 7.82 -2.23
CA ASP A 107 -11.59 8.73 -2.56
C ASP A 107 -10.34 8.05 -3.12
N GLY A 108 -10.52 6.96 -3.88
CA GLY A 108 -9.44 6.21 -4.50
C GLY A 108 -8.59 7.10 -5.42
N LYS A 109 -7.26 6.95 -5.31
CA LYS A 109 -6.29 7.79 -6.03
C LYS A 109 -5.65 7.07 -7.21
N MET A 110 -5.66 5.74 -7.19
CA MET A 110 -5.07 4.90 -8.22
C MET A 110 -5.86 3.59 -8.34
N ILE A 111 -5.93 3.06 -9.55
CA ILE A 111 -6.31 1.69 -9.82
C ILE A 111 -5.13 0.93 -10.39
N VAL A 112 -4.95 -0.32 -9.99
CA VAL A 112 -4.00 -1.28 -10.56
C VAL A 112 -4.83 -2.33 -11.30
N LEU A 113 -4.79 -2.26 -12.64
CA LEU A 113 -5.52 -3.22 -13.47
C LEU A 113 -4.71 -4.50 -13.65
N VAL A 114 -5.33 -5.64 -13.44
CA VAL A 114 -4.76 -6.94 -13.81
C VAL A 114 -4.77 -7.04 -15.33
N ALA A 115 -3.65 -6.67 -15.96
CA ALA A 115 -3.52 -6.73 -17.41
C ALA A 115 -3.29 -8.17 -17.91
N LYS A 116 -2.59 -9.00 -17.14
CA LYS A 116 -2.42 -10.43 -17.37
C LYS A 116 -2.23 -11.14 -16.03
N HIS A 117 -3.09 -12.10 -15.72
CA HIS A 117 -2.96 -12.97 -14.56
C HIS A 117 -2.13 -14.23 -14.88
N HIS A 118 -2.06 -15.19 -13.96
CA HIS A 118 -1.27 -16.43 -14.13
C HIS A 118 -1.72 -17.31 -15.29
N ASP A 119 -2.99 -17.21 -15.72
CA ASP A 119 -3.52 -17.91 -16.91
C ASP A 119 -2.83 -17.48 -18.22
N GLY A 120 -2.16 -16.32 -18.22
CA GLY A 120 -1.47 -15.78 -19.38
C GLY A 120 -2.36 -15.03 -20.37
N PHE A 121 -3.67 -14.87 -20.07
CA PHE A 121 -4.58 -14.13 -20.96
C PHE A 121 -4.33 -12.62 -20.87
N ALA A 122 -3.84 -12.05 -21.99
CA ALA A 122 -3.57 -10.62 -22.09
C ALA A 122 -4.88 -9.84 -22.32
N MET A 123 -5.21 -8.92 -21.42
CA MET A 123 -6.42 -8.09 -21.48
C MET A 123 -6.31 -6.94 -22.49
N TRP A 124 -5.27 -6.94 -23.32
CA TRP A 124 -5.02 -6.00 -24.42
C TRP A 124 -4.61 -6.79 -25.69
N PRO A 125 -4.74 -6.23 -26.89
CA PRO A 125 -4.35 -6.89 -28.13
C PRO A 125 -2.81 -6.96 -28.27
N SER A 126 -2.16 -7.78 -27.42
CA SER A 126 -0.72 -7.96 -27.45
C SER A 126 -0.24 -8.54 -28.78
N ARG A 127 0.85 -7.99 -29.29
CA ARG A 127 1.50 -8.49 -30.52
C ARG A 127 2.37 -9.72 -30.28
N TYR A 128 2.56 -10.12 -29.01
CA TYR A 128 3.51 -11.15 -28.60
C TYR A 128 2.85 -12.42 -28.07
N THR A 129 1.53 -12.47 -28.02
CA THR A 129 0.77 -13.68 -27.68
C THR A 129 -0.56 -13.71 -28.42
N ALA A 130 -0.96 -14.90 -28.85
CA ALA A 130 -2.30 -15.13 -29.41
C ALA A 130 -3.36 -15.30 -28.31
N HIS A 131 -2.95 -15.54 -27.05
CA HIS A 131 -3.83 -15.68 -25.89
C HIS A 131 -4.18 -14.31 -25.32
N SER A 132 -5.10 -13.60 -25.99
CA SER A 132 -5.39 -12.21 -25.66
C SER A 132 -6.82 -11.82 -26.04
N SER A 133 -7.24 -10.63 -25.62
CA SER A 133 -8.54 -10.03 -25.95
C SER A 133 -8.80 -9.95 -27.45
N ALA A 134 -7.75 -9.87 -28.30
CA ALA A 134 -7.89 -9.89 -29.76
C ALA A 134 -8.41 -11.23 -30.31
N ALA A 135 -8.22 -12.31 -29.57
CA ALA A 135 -8.72 -13.64 -29.95
C ALA A 135 -10.11 -13.93 -29.35
N SER A 136 -10.68 -13.01 -28.54
CA SER A 136 -12.02 -13.12 -27.98
C SER A 136 -13.07 -12.52 -28.91
N PRO A 137 -14.36 -12.92 -28.81
CA PRO A 137 -15.45 -12.29 -29.56
C PRO A 137 -15.80 -10.88 -29.05
N TRP A 138 -15.30 -10.51 -27.87
CA TRP A 138 -15.58 -9.22 -27.25
C TRP A 138 -15.19 -8.05 -28.18
N ARG A 139 -16.14 -7.12 -28.37
CA ARG A 139 -15.97 -5.98 -29.30
C ARG A 139 -15.61 -6.43 -30.73
N GLY A 140 -16.00 -7.65 -31.14
CA GLY A 140 -15.67 -8.22 -32.47
C GLY A 140 -14.17 -8.47 -32.66
N GLY A 141 -13.45 -8.88 -31.61
CA GLY A 141 -12.00 -9.10 -31.63
C GLY A 141 -11.15 -7.82 -31.58
N LYS A 142 -11.76 -6.68 -31.27
CA LYS A 142 -11.08 -5.37 -31.19
C LYS A 142 -11.05 -4.80 -29.77
N GLY A 143 -11.46 -5.60 -28.79
CA GLY A 143 -11.50 -5.17 -27.40
C GLY A 143 -10.11 -4.95 -26.82
N ASP A 144 -9.91 -3.84 -26.12
CA ASP A 144 -8.70 -3.47 -25.39
C ASP A 144 -9.13 -2.94 -24.02
N LEU A 145 -9.18 -3.83 -23.03
CA LEU A 145 -9.60 -3.46 -21.67
C LEU A 145 -8.63 -2.47 -21.03
N VAL A 146 -7.34 -2.64 -21.28
CA VAL A 146 -6.34 -1.72 -20.72
C VAL A 146 -6.57 -0.30 -21.22
N ARG A 147 -6.94 -0.16 -22.50
CA ARG A 147 -7.29 1.13 -23.11
C ARG A 147 -8.55 1.73 -22.48
N GLU A 148 -9.64 0.94 -22.39
CA GLU A 148 -10.90 1.42 -21.84
C GLU A 148 -10.73 1.88 -20.38
N VAL A 149 -9.97 1.13 -19.58
CA VAL A 149 -9.71 1.47 -18.18
C VAL A 149 -8.75 2.66 -18.05
N ALA A 150 -7.69 2.73 -18.86
CA ALA A 150 -6.73 3.85 -18.85
C ALA A 150 -7.41 5.18 -19.19
N ASP A 151 -8.30 5.18 -20.19
CA ASP A 151 -9.05 6.36 -20.61
C ASP A 151 -10.09 6.78 -19.56
N ALA A 152 -10.81 5.83 -18.96
CA ALA A 152 -11.74 6.10 -17.87
C ALA A 152 -11.01 6.63 -16.61
N ALA A 153 -9.87 6.06 -16.23
CA ALA A 153 -9.05 6.52 -15.10
C ALA A 153 -8.57 7.96 -15.31
N ARG A 154 -8.06 8.25 -16.50
CA ARG A 154 -7.63 9.61 -16.87
C ARG A 154 -8.78 10.60 -16.80
N ALA A 155 -9.95 10.26 -17.35
CA ALA A 155 -11.12 11.11 -17.29
C ALA A 155 -11.62 11.35 -15.85
N ALA A 156 -11.47 10.36 -14.97
CA ALA A 156 -11.84 10.45 -13.55
C ALA A 156 -10.79 11.15 -12.68
N GLY A 157 -9.60 11.48 -13.20
CA GLY A 157 -8.46 12.00 -12.43
C GLY A 157 -7.86 10.97 -11.47
N VAL A 158 -8.02 9.67 -11.77
CA VAL A 158 -7.46 8.54 -11.03
C VAL A 158 -6.22 8.04 -11.77
N LYS A 159 -5.16 7.70 -11.05
CA LYS A 159 -3.91 7.20 -11.63
C LYS A 159 -4.07 5.74 -12.07
N LEU A 160 -3.24 5.34 -13.04
CA LEU A 160 -3.18 3.96 -13.53
C LEU A 160 -1.93 3.26 -12.98
N GLY A 161 -2.11 2.07 -12.44
CA GLY A 161 -1.11 1.05 -12.20
C GLY A 161 -1.44 -0.19 -13.05
N ILE A 162 -0.43 -1.02 -13.28
CA ILE A 162 -0.54 -2.25 -14.08
C ILE A 162 -0.01 -3.42 -13.27
N TYR A 163 -0.83 -4.45 -13.09
CA TYR A 163 -0.39 -5.76 -12.65
C TYR A 163 -0.07 -6.63 -13.87
N LEU A 164 1.09 -7.23 -13.86
CA LEU A 164 1.53 -8.18 -14.87
C LEU A 164 2.17 -9.39 -14.17
N SER A 165 1.49 -10.55 -14.22
CA SER A 165 2.03 -11.78 -13.61
C SER A 165 3.33 -12.21 -14.27
N PRO A 166 4.42 -12.41 -13.48
CA PRO A 166 5.61 -13.10 -13.96
C PRO A 166 5.33 -14.55 -14.37
N ALA A 167 4.50 -15.27 -13.63
CA ALA A 167 4.05 -16.61 -14.00
C ALA A 167 3.04 -16.55 -15.13
N ASP A 168 3.18 -17.42 -16.15
CA ASP A 168 2.33 -17.46 -17.33
C ASP A 168 2.10 -18.91 -17.74
N LEU A 169 0.95 -19.45 -17.31
CA LEU A 169 0.61 -20.86 -17.52
C LEU A 169 0.35 -21.19 -19.00
N TYR A 170 -0.04 -20.20 -19.82
CA TYR A 170 -0.21 -20.39 -21.24
C TYR A 170 1.14 -20.69 -21.94
N GLN A 171 2.23 -20.11 -21.44
CA GLN A 171 3.58 -20.26 -22.02
C GLN A 171 4.31 -21.54 -21.60
N LEU A 172 3.72 -22.37 -20.74
CA LEU A 172 4.35 -23.62 -20.31
C LEU A 172 4.44 -24.62 -21.46
N LYS A 173 5.59 -25.30 -21.62
CA LYS A 173 5.81 -26.35 -22.62
C LYS A 173 4.82 -27.52 -22.52
N THR A 174 4.27 -27.75 -21.34
CA THR A 174 3.32 -28.82 -21.08
C THR A 174 1.87 -28.41 -21.35
N ASN A 175 1.61 -27.19 -21.80
CA ASN A 175 0.27 -26.72 -22.07
C ASN A 175 -0.26 -27.25 -23.41
N PRO A 176 -1.30 -28.11 -23.45
CA PRO A 176 -1.87 -28.63 -24.69
C PRO A 176 -2.49 -27.54 -25.61
N SER A 177 -2.93 -26.41 -25.02
CA SER A 177 -3.46 -25.26 -25.76
C SER A 177 -2.35 -24.43 -26.44
N ASN A 178 -1.12 -24.63 -26.03
CA ASN A 178 0.08 -24.02 -26.62
C ASN A 178 1.24 -25.05 -26.63
N PRO A 179 1.14 -26.10 -27.49
CA PRO A 179 2.09 -27.22 -27.45
C PRO A 179 3.52 -26.82 -27.81
N ALA A 180 3.71 -25.68 -28.47
CA ALA A 180 5.05 -25.17 -28.78
C ALA A 180 5.76 -24.60 -27.53
N GLY A 181 5.00 -24.20 -26.49
CA GLY A 181 5.54 -23.60 -25.28
C GLY A 181 6.50 -22.45 -25.61
N TYR A 182 6.00 -21.39 -26.17
CA TYR A 182 6.76 -20.40 -26.93
C TYR A 182 8.02 -19.87 -26.28
N TYR A 183 8.01 -19.74 -24.96
CA TYR A 183 9.07 -19.00 -24.28
C TYR A 183 9.60 -19.77 -23.08
N GLY A 184 9.18 -21.03 -22.95
CA GLY A 184 9.54 -21.80 -21.77
C GLY A 184 11.02 -22.16 -21.70
N ASN A 185 11.40 -22.42 -20.49
CA ASN A 185 12.63 -22.90 -19.87
C ASN A 185 13.80 -23.28 -20.78
N GLY A 186 14.95 -22.71 -20.49
CA GLY A 186 16.25 -23.19 -20.90
C GLY A 186 16.75 -22.63 -22.21
N SER A 187 16.11 -21.64 -22.81
CA SER A 187 16.73 -20.92 -23.92
C SER A 187 17.91 -20.07 -23.40
N PRO A 188 19.03 -20.01 -24.14
CA PRO A 188 20.17 -19.22 -23.71
C PRO A 188 19.87 -17.73 -23.75
N ALA A 189 20.47 -16.98 -22.82
CA ALA A 189 20.40 -15.52 -22.81
C ALA A 189 21.19 -14.96 -23.98
N VAL A 190 20.54 -14.19 -24.85
CA VAL A 190 21.11 -13.55 -26.01
C VAL A 190 20.75 -12.10 -26.11
N MET A 191 21.54 -11.29 -26.82
CA MET A 191 21.28 -9.88 -27.03
C MET A 191 19.99 -9.70 -27.84
N SER A 192 18.99 -9.10 -27.28
CA SER A 192 17.67 -8.87 -27.86
C SER A 192 17.32 -7.38 -27.88
N ALA A 193 16.68 -6.93 -28.96
CA ALA A 193 16.08 -5.60 -29.02
C ALA A 193 14.65 -5.62 -28.41
N ILE A 194 14.30 -4.60 -27.64
CA ILE A 194 12.96 -4.39 -27.07
C ILE A 194 12.48 -3.00 -27.51
N PRO A 195 11.34 -2.85 -28.21
CA PRO A 195 10.48 -3.93 -28.68
C PRO A 195 11.13 -4.74 -29.82
N THR A 196 10.86 -6.04 -29.81
CA THR A 196 11.28 -6.96 -30.87
C THR A 196 10.28 -6.89 -32.03
N ASP A 197 10.75 -7.10 -33.27
CA ASP A 197 9.87 -7.16 -34.44
C ASP A 197 8.84 -8.31 -34.31
N PRO A 198 7.53 -8.01 -34.19
CA PRO A 198 6.52 -9.03 -34.00
C PRO A 198 6.41 -10.02 -35.17
N ALA A 199 6.71 -9.60 -36.40
CA ALA A 199 6.60 -10.45 -37.57
C ALA A 199 7.63 -11.58 -37.54
N SER A 200 8.82 -11.33 -37.00
CA SER A 200 9.86 -12.35 -36.84
C SER A 200 9.76 -13.12 -35.53
N PHE A 201 9.08 -12.56 -34.52
CA PHE A 201 9.01 -13.10 -33.18
C PHE A 201 8.24 -14.43 -33.07
N GLN A 202 7.16 -14.60 -33.86
CA GLN A 202 6.32 -15.80 -33.83
C GLN A 202 6.84 -16.93 -34.72
N SER A 203 7.58 -16.63 -35.80
CA SER A 203 8.04 -17.61 -36.77
C SER A 203 9.35 -18.30 -36.39
N ASP A 204 10.22 -17.61 -35.69
CA ASP A 204 11.51 -18.12 -35.22
C ASP A 204 12.02 -17.31 -34.03
N PRO A 205 11.90 -17.85 -32.80
CA PRO A 205 12.40 -17.18 -31.59
C PRO A 205 13.89 -16.81 -31.70
N SER A 206 14.68 -17.53 -32.47
CA SER A 206 16.10 -17.21 -32.68
C SER A 206 16.33 -16.01 -33.60
N ARG A 207 15.40 -15.73 -34.51
CA ARG A 207 15.42 -14.57 -35.42
C ARG A 207 14.69 -13.36 -34.88
N GLY A 208 13.72 -13.55 -34.02
CA GLY A 208 12.89 -12.49 -33.41
C GLY A 208 13.65 -11.60 -32.43
N ARG A 209 14.88 -11.21 -32.73
CA ARG A 209 15.73 -10.35 -31.90
C ARG A 209 15.99 -8.98 -32.50
N ALA A 210 15.53 -8.79 -33.72
CA ALA A 210 15.62 -7.52 -34.42
C ALA A 210 14.67 -6.47 -33.78
N PRO A 211 15.02 -5.17 -33.82
CA PRO A 211 14.15 -4.13 -33.34
C PRO A 211 12.88 -4.02 -34.19
N ALA A 212 11.75 -3.76 -33.57
CA ALA A 212 10.52 -3.42 -34.27
C ALA A 212 10.69 -2.10 -35.04
N PRO A 213 10.34 -2.03 -36.33
CA PRO A 213 10.47 -0.82 -37.12
C PRO A 213 9.62 0.33 -36.55
N GLY A 214 10.19 1.54 -36.54
CA GLY A 214 9.47 2.76 -36.10
C GLY A 214 9.40 2.98 -34.59
N PHE A 215 10.04 2.13 -33.78
CA PHE A 215 10.07 2.29 -32.32
C PHE A 215 11.49 2.54 -31.81
N GLN A 216 11.60 3.34 -30.74
CA GLN A 216 12.83 3.42 -29.95
C GLN A 216 13.07 2.06 -29.31
N SER A 217 14.26 1.46 -29.53
CA SER A 217 14.60 0.15 -29.00
C SER A 217 15.63 0.23 -27.89
N TYR A 218 15.51 -0.71 -26.96
CA TYR A 218 16.43 -0.96 -25.85
C TYR A 218 17.08 -2.34 -26.05
N ARG A 219 18.28 -2.55 -25.53
CA ARG A 219 19.01 -3.82 -25.72
C ARG A 219 19.24 -4.50 -24.37
N TYR A 220 18.82 -5.77 -24.29
CA TYR A 220 18.99 -6.62 -23.09
C TYR A 220 19.53 -8.00 -23.50
N ARG A 221 20.42 -8.55 -22.66
CA ARG A 221 20.88 -9.94 -22.81
C ARG A 221 19.99 -10.82 -21.97
N VAL A 222 18.96 -11.38 -22.58
CA VAL A 222 17.89 -12.12 -21.89
C VAL A 222 17.52 -13.39 -22.65
N ASN A 223 16.94 -14.38 -21.93
CA ASN A 223 16.34 -15.57 -22.54
C ASN A 223 15.02 -15.22 -23.25
N ASP A 224 14.42 -16.20 -23.92
CA ASP A 224 13.20 -15.97 -24.70
C ASP A 224 12.00 -15.57 -23.84
N TYR A 225 11.85 -16.13 -22.61
CA TYR A 225 10.78 -15.74 -21.70
C TYR A 225 10.90 -14.27 -21.27
N ASN A 226 12.08 -13.87 -20.83
CA ASN A 226 12.31 -12.49 -20.40
C ASN A 226 12.19 -11.51 -21.58
N ARG A 227 12.58 -11.91 -22.80
CA ARG A 227 12.32 -11.12 -24.00
C ARG A 227 10.81 -10.94 -24.24
N TYR A 228 10.03 -11.99 -24.14
CA TYR A 228 8.57 -11.95 -24.23
C TYR A 228 7.97 -11.00 -23.19
N PHE A 229 8.35 -11.16 -21.93
CA PHE A 229 7.87 -10.35 -20.83
C PHE A 229 8.23 -8.86 -20.97
N LEU A 230 9.48 -8.56 -21.37
CA LEU A 230 9.93 -7.20 -21.67
C LEU A 230 9.13 -6.55 -22.81
N ASN A 231 8.75 -7.32 -23.84
CA ASN A 231 7.92 -6.81 -24.92
C ASN A 231 6.50 -6.48 -24.44
N GLN A 232 5.91 -7.29 -23.58
CA GLN A 232 4.62 -7.00 -22.95
C GLN A 232 4.70 -5.76 -22.05
N LEU A 233 5.75 -5.63 -21.23
CA LEU A 233 6.01 -4.42 -20.45
C LEU A 233 6.13 -3.19 -21.36
N TYR A 234 6.88 -3.29 -22.46
CA TYR A 234 7.02 -2.20 -23.41
C TYR A 234 5.67 -1.75 -23.98
N GLU A 235 4.80 -2.68 -24.39
CA GLU A 235 3.45 -2.37 -24.86
C GLU A 235 2.65 -1.61 -23.79
N LEU A 236 2.60 -2.15 -22.57
CA LEU A 236 1.82 -1.59 -21.48
C LEU A 236 2.34 -0.22 -21.01
N LEU A 237 3.65 0.00 -21.05
CA LEU A 237 4.27 1.22 -20.55
C LEU A 237 4.40 2.33 -21.60
N THR A 238 4.10 2.05 -22.88
CA THR A 238 4.22 3.06 -23.95
C THR A 238 2.90 3.43 -24.63
N GLN A 239 1.87 2.58 -24.51
CA GLN A 239 0.65 2.76 -25.31
C GLN A 239 -0.52 3.39 -24.51
N TYR A 240 -0.52 3.33 -23.18
CA TYR A 240 -1.69 3.63 -22.34
C TYR A 240 -1.56 4.91 -21.52
N GLY A 241 -0.49 5.68 -21.72
CA GLY A 241 -0.20 6.91 -21.00
C GLY A 241 0.60 6.67 -19.71
N PRO A 242 0.55 7.62 -18.75
CA PRO A 242 1.33 7.51 -17.53
C PRO A 242 0.91 6.34 -16.65
N VAL A 243 1.89 5.50 -16.28
CA VAL A 243 1.73 4.41 -15.31
C VAL A 243 2.45 4.81 -14.02
N HIS A 244 1.79 4.63 -12.88
CA HIS A 244 2.31 5.07 -11.58
C HIS A 244 2.72 3.91 -10.67
N GLU A 245 2.31 2.69 -10.99
CA GLU A 245 2.71 1.46 -10.32
C GLU A 245 2.78 0.30 -11.30
N VAL A 246 3.83 -0.52 -11.18
CA VAL A 246 3.93 -1.82 -11.85
C VAL A 246 3.99 -2.88 -10.77
N TRP A 247 3.01 -3.77 -10.78
CA TRP A 247 2.82 -4.79 -9.77
C TRP A 247 3.21 -6.17 -10.30
N PHE A 248 4.20 -6.80 -9.68
CA PHE A 248 4.66 -8.15 -10.00
C PHE A 248 4.26 -9.12 -8.91
N ASP A 249 3.47 -10.13 -9.26
CA ASP A 249 3.11 -11.20 -8.34
C ASP A 249 4.29 -12.14 -8.05
N GLY A 250 4.33 -12.62 -6.82
CA GLY A 250 5.31 -13.62 -6.40
C GLY A 250 4.83 -15.06 -6.54
N ALA A 251 3.53 -15.27 -6.76
CA ALA A 251 2.96 -16.60 -6.88
C ALA A 251 3.43 -17.31 -8.15
N ASN A 252 3.69 -18.61 -8.03
CA ASN A 252 3.93 -19.51 -9.14
C ASN A 252 2.97 -20.70 -9.03
N PRO A 253 1.89 -20.72 -9.83
CA PRO A 253 0.89 -21.77 -9.79
C PRO A 253 1.40 -23.16 -10.16
N ASP A 254 2.51 -23.22 -10.93
CA ASP A 254 3.16 -24.49 -11.29
C ASP A 254 4.67 -24.42 -11.01
N PRO A 255 5.09 -24.74 -9.78
CA PRO A 255 6.50 -24.71 -9.41
C PRO A 255 7.35 -25.81 -10.09
N SER A 256 6.73 -26.77 -10.79
CA SER A 256 7.45 -27.79 -11.56
C SER A 256 8.09 -27.20 -12.82
N VAL A 257 7.63 -26.05 -13.28
CA VAL A 257 8.18 -25.32 -14.42
C VAL A 257 8.70 -23.97 -13.92
N ALA A 258 9.96 -23.96 -13.49
CA ALA A 258 10.61 -22.74 -13.01
C ALA A 258 11.20 -21.93 -14.17
N GLU A 259 10.76 -20.68 -14.35
CA GLU A 259 11.42 -19.69 -15.17
C GLU A 259 12.46 -18.91 -14.37
N THR A 260 13.52 -18.49 -15.04
CA THR A 260 14.47 -17.53 -14.49
C THR A 260 14.03 -16.13 -14.88
N TYR A 261 13.45 -15.39 -13.95
CA TYR A 261 13.00 -14.03 -14.17
C TYR A 261 14.17 -13.04 -14.06
N ASP A 262 14.35 -12.21 -15.08
CA ASP A 262 15.37 -11.16 -15.11
C ASP A 262 14.78 -9.83 -14.61
N TYR A 263 14.57 -9.75 -13.30
CA TYR A 263 14.01 -8.56 -12.67
C TYR A 263 14.86 -7.30 -12.90
N GLU A 264 16.19 -7.43 -13.02
CA GLU A 264 17.06 -6.26 -13.28
C GLU A 264 16.72 -5.62 -14.63
N ALA A 265 16.58 -6.43 -15.68
CA ALA A 265 16.18 -5.95 -17.00
C ALA A 265 14.77 -5.35 -17.00
N TRP A 266 13.84 -5.94 -16.25
CA TRP A 266 12.47 -5.44 -16.13
C TRP A 266 12.43 -4.09 -15.41
N TYR A 267 13.14 -3.95 -14.27
CA TYR A 267 13.22 -2.69 -13.53
C TYR A 267 13.87 -1.59 -14.36
N ASP A 268 14.96 -1.91 -15.06
CA ASP A 268 15.64 -0.94 -15.92
C ASP A 268 14.72 -0.41 -17.03
N LEU A 269 13.95 -1.30 -17.69
CA LEU A 269 12.97 -0.88 -18.71
C LEU A 269 11.88 0.00 -18.13
N ILE A 270 11.31 -0.36 -16.96
CA ILE A 270 10.28 0.44 -16.28
C ILE A 270 10.83 1.82 -15.93
N ARG A 271 12.04 1.89 -15.37
CA ARG A 271 12.68 3.18 -15.02
C ARG A 271 12.91 4.09 -16.24
N LYS A 272 13.22 3.51 -17.39
CA LYS A 272 13.42 4.25 -18.65
C LYS A 272 12.11 4.76 -19.25
N LEU A 273 11.04 3.97 -19.16
CA LEU A 273 9.77 4.29 -19.79
C LEU A 273 8.81 5.08 -18.88
N GLN A 274 8.81 4.78 -17.57
CA GLN A 274 7.91 5.35 -16.58
C GLN A 274 8.66 5.67 -15.28
N PRO A 275 9.55 6.68 -15.25
CA PRO A 275 10.42 6.96 -14.10
C PRO A 275 9.66 7.34 -12.83
N GLN A 276 8.40 7.78 -12.96
CA GLN A 276 7.52 8.11 -11.83
C GLN A 276 6.86 6.87 -11.21
N ALA A 277 6.88 5.71 -11.88
CA ALA A 277 6.26 4.51 -11.36
C ALA A 277 7.04 3.93 -10.17
N VAL A 278 6.31 3.40 -9.20
CA VAL A 278 6.86 2.48 -8.21
C VAL A 278 6.73 1.04 -8.71
N ILE A 279 7.65 0.18 -8.30
CA ILE A 279 7.63 -1.25 -8.63
C ILE A 279 7.35 -2.02 -7.35
N MET A 280 6.24 -2.72 -7.34
CA MET A 280 5.67 -3.39 -6.17
C MET A 280 5.76 -4.93 -6.29
N GLY A 281 5.52 -5.63 -5.20
CA GLY A 281 5.54 -7.08 -5.08
C GLY A 281 6.96 -7.62 -5.10
N LYS A 282 7.40 -8.14 -6.22
CA LYS A 282 8.80 -8.52 -6.42
C LYS A 282 9.68 -7.34 -6.87
N GLY A 283 9.25 -6.11 -6.58
CA GLY A 283 9.93 -4.88 -6.98
C GLY A 283 10.64 -4.15 -5.84
N PRO A 284 11.57 -3.22 -6.16
CA PRO A 284 12.45 -2.58 -5.19
C PRO A 284 11.86 -1.33 -4.52
N ASP A 285 10.62 -0.93 -4.80
CA ASP A 285 10.10 0.35 -4.35
C ASP A 285 9.07 0.24 -3.24
N VAL A 286 8.21 -0.75 -3.32
CA VAL A 286 7.10 -1.01 -2.39
C VAL A 286 7.07 -2.49 -2.10
N ARG A 287 6.99 -2.86 -0.82
CA ARG A 287 6.92 -4.26 -0.41
C ARG A 287 5.50 -4.69 -0.11
N TRP A 288 5.21 -5.93 -0.42
CA TRP A 288 4.03 -6.60 0.09
C TRP A 288 4.12 -6.78 1.61
N VAL A 289 3.03 -6.52 2.33
CA VAL A 289 2.99 -6.65 3.79
C VAL A 289 3.19 -8.10 4.28
N GLY A 290 3.06 -9.08 3.40
CA GLY A 290 3.26 -10.50 3.68
C GLY A 290 1.97 -11.29 3.97
N THR A 291 0.80 -10.65 3.91
CA THR A 291 -0.52 -11.27 4.05
C THR A 291 -1.54 -10.57 3.17
N GLU A 292 -2.62 -11.27 2.82
CA GLU A 292 -3.75 -10.74 2.04
C GLU A 292 -4.93 -10.34 2.94
N SER A 293 -4.64 -10.03 4.20
CA SER A 293 -5.67 -9.69 5.19
C SER A 293 -6.12 -8.23 5.15
N GLY A 294 -5.34 -7.35 4.53
CA GLY A 294 -5.51 -5.89 4.61
C GLY A 294 -4.96 -5.28 5.90
N TYR A 295 -4.33 -6.07 6.77
CA TYR A 295 -3.81 -5.59 8.06
C TYR A 295 -2.30 -5.39 8.00
N GLY A 296 -1.86 -4.14 8.21
CA GLY A 296 -0.47 -3.80 8.52
C GLY A 296 -0.09 -4.21 9.95
N ARG A 297 1.19 -4.27 10.22
CA ARG A 297 1.71 -4.52 11.57
C ARG A 297 1.46 -3.32 12.46
N THR A 298 1.32 -3.53 13.75
CA THR A 298 1.25 -2.44 14.73
C THR A 298 2.57 -1.66 14.78
N THR A 299 3.71 -2.35 14.58
CA THR A 299 5.03 -1.75 14.41
C THR A 299 5.47 -1.88 12.96
N GLU A 300 5.29 -0.83 12.15
CA GLU A 300 5.60 -0.83 10.73
C GLU A 300 6.71 0.18 10.40
N TRP A 301 7.85 -0.33 9.90
CA TRP A 301 8.98 0.46 9.46
C TRP A 301 9.04 0.54 7.94
N SER A 302 9.20 1.75 7.42
CA SER A 302 9.47 1.93 5.99
C SER A 302 10.95 1.72 5.64
N VAL A 303 11.88 1.85 6.61
CA VAL A 303 13.29 1.58 6.40
C VAL A 303 13.61 0.15 6.85
N VAL A 304 14.01 -0.68 5.89
CA VAL A 304 14.33 -2.10 6.13
C VAL A 304 15.77 -2.43 5.77
N PRO A 305 16.42 -3.38 6.49
CA PRO A 305 17.74 -3.87 6.14
C PRO A 305 17.66 -4.97 5.06
N LEU A 306 18.41 -4.82 3.99
CA LEU A 306 18.51 -5.78 2.89
C LEU A 306 19.92 -6.35 2.81
N PRO A 307 20.10 -7.60 2.34
CA PRO A 307 21.41 -8.21 2.21
C PRO A 307 22.26 -7.65 1.05
N THR A 308 21.61 -7.03 0.05
CA THR A 308 22.27 -6.46 -1.13
C THR A 308 21.60 -5.14 -1.51
N ALA A 309 22.18 -4.43 -2.49
CA ALA A 309 21.56 -3.25 -3.05
C ALA A 309 20.18 -3.58 -3.69
N PRO A 310 19.20 -2.67 -3.62
CA PRO A 310 17.82 -2.93 -4.04
C PRO A 310 17.67 -3.43 -5.50
N ALA A 311 18.45 -2.88 -6.43
CA ALA A 311 18.38 -3.28 -7.84
C ALA A 311 18.80 -4.74 -8.09
N GLN A 312 19.59 -5.32 -7.19
CA GLN A 312 20.12 -6.69 -7.28
C GLN A 312 19.36 -7.68 -6.36
N PHE A 313 18.46 -7.16 -5.54
CA PHE A 313 17.77 -7.98 -4.57
C PHE A 313 16.59 -8.72 -5.21
N ARG A 314 16.51 -10.03 -4.97
CA ARG A 314 15.35 -10.85 -5.33
C ARG A 314 14.40 -10.88 -4.15
N TRP A 315 13.31 -10.19 -4.29
CA TRP A 315 12.39 -9.87 -3.21
C TRP A 315 11.58 -11.10 -2.77
N PRO A 316 11.87 -11.71 -1.60
CA PRO A 316 11.01 -12.71 -1.00
C PRO A 316 9.80 -12.02 -0.38
N ASP A 317 8.78 -12.79 -0.07
CA ASP A 317 7.69 -12.31 0.76
C ASP A 317 8.21 -12.00 2.17
N MET A 318 7.87 -10.84 2.68
CA MET A 318 8.44 -10.33 3.92
C MET A 318 7.41 -10.39 5.05
N HIS A 319 7.60 -11.35 5.94
CA HIS A 319 6.79 -11.50 7.15
C HIS A 319 7.51 -10.87 8.37
N GLY A 320 6.74 -10.49 9.39
CA GLY A 320 7.26 -9.97 10.65
C GLY A 320 7.73 -8.51 10.58
N GLN A 321 8.27 -8.03 11.69
CA GLN A 321 8.88 -6.70 11.79
C GLN A 321 10.26 -6.71 11.13
N LEU A 322 10.51 -5.79 10.21
CA LEU A 322 11.72 -5.82 9.40
C LEU A 322 12.73 -4.71 9.74
N GLY A 323 12.30 -3.64 10.39
CA GLY A 323 13.12 -2.46 10.59
C GLY A 323 13.50 -2.17 12.06
N GLY A 324 13.16 -3.02 13.02
CA GLY A 324 13.50 -2.83 14.42
C GLY A 324 15.02 -2.83 14.68
N ARG A 325 15.50 -2.15 15.73
CA ARG A 325 16.94 -2.03 16.05
C ARG A 325 17.68 -3.37 16.04
N GLY A 326 17.05 -4.43 16.54
CA GLY A 326 17.64 -5.77 16.58
C GLY A 326 17.88 -6.42 15.21
N GLN A 327 17.28 -5.89 14.15
CA GLN A 327 17.40 -6.39 12.77
C GLN A 327 18.43 -5.60 11.95
N LEU A 328 18.83 -4.42 12.40
CA LEU A 328 19.83 -3.57 11.75
C LEU A 328 21.24 -4.14 11.99
N LYS A 329 21.73 -4.96 11.08
CA LYS A 329 23.01 -5.68 11.22
C LYS A 329 24.09 -5.11 10.30
N PRO A 330 25.38 -5.16 10.70
CA PRO A 330 26.49 -4.86 9.80
C PRO A 330 26.40 -5.64 8.48
N GLY A 331 26.74 -4.98 7.37
CA GLY A 331 26.62 -5.51 6.01
C GLY A 331 25.28 -5.30 5.35
N SER A 332 24.24 -4.87 6.10
CA SER A 332 22.92 -4.59 5.53
C SER A 332 22.90 -3.26 4.78
N HIS A 333 22.18 -3.25 3.65
CA HIS A 333 21.75 -2.06 2.94
C HIS A 333 20.43 -1.57 3.53
N LEU A 334 20.41 -0.36 4.07
CA LEU A 334 19.21 0.28 4.59
C LEU A 334 18.51 1.00 3.45
N TRP A 335 17.27 0.66 3.20
CA TRP A 335 16.50 1.14 2.06
C TRP A 335 15.10 1.58 2.50
N TRP A 336 14.55 2.63 1.86
CA TRP A 336 13.16 3.01 2.04
C TRP A 336 12.26 2.04 1.26
N TYR A 337 11.51 1.20 1.95
CA TYR A 337 10.70 0.13 1.39
C TYR A 337 9.35 0.06 2.11
N PRO A 338 8.43 1.01 1.83
CA PRO A 338 7.14 1.12 2.50
C PRO A 338 6.26 -0.07 2.18
N ALA A 339 5.33 -0.40 3.09
CA ALA A 339 4.42 -1.52 2.95
C ALA A 339 3.15 -1.15 2.19
N GLU A 340 2.73 -2.06 1.31
CA GLU A 340 1.37 -2.13 0.79
C GLU A 340 0.62 -3.29 1.43
N THR A 341 -0.58 -3.00 1.92
CA THR A 341 -1.52 -4.00 2.44
C THR A 341 -2.56 -4.28 1.37
N ASN A 342 -2.66 -5.53 0.95
CA ASN A 342 -3.64 -5.94 -0.03
C ASN A 342 -4.74 -6.79 0.61
N VAL A 343 -5.94 -6.66 0.08
CA VAL A 343 -7.09 -7.44 0.49
C VAL A 343 -8.16 -7.40 -0.58
N THR A 344 -8.89 -8.49 -0.76
CA THR A 344 -10.09 -8.47 -1.59
C THR A 344 -11.29 -7.95 -0.80
N MET A 345 -12.15 -7.19 -1.48
CA MET A 345 -13.43 -6.75 -0.95
C MET A 345 -14.39 -7.92 -0.69
N LEU A 346 -14.21 -9.04 -1.41
CA LEU A 346 -15.03 -10.23 -1.24
C LEU A 346 -14.68 -10.96 0.05
N ALA A 347 -15.69 -11.34 0.82
CA ALA A 347 -15.50 -12.23 1.95
C ALA A 347 -14.96 -13.59 1.46
N ASN A 348 -14.16 -14.27 2.30
CA ASN A 348 -13.49 -15.55 2.00
C ASN A 348 -12.29 -15.49 1.03
N GLY A 349 -11.77 -14.31 0.72
CA GLY A 349 -10.44 -14.15 0.15
C GLY A 349 -10.30 -14.37 -1.36
N GLN A 350 -11.39 -14.50 -2.12
CA GLN A 350 -11.32 -14.63 -3.58
C GLN A 350 -11.10 -13.28 -4.26
N TRP A 351 -10.20 -13.24 -5.25
CA TRP A 351 -9.85 -12.02 -5.97
C TRP A 351 -10.75 -11.78 -7.19
N PHE A 352 -11.07 -12.83 -7.95
CA PHE A 352 -12.03 -12.75 -9.06
C PHE A 352 -13.46 -12.93 -8.56
N TRP A 353 -14.39 -12.33 -9.26
CA TRP A 353 -15.81 -12.49 -8.95
C TRP A 353 -16.26 -13.96 -9.08
N ALA A 354 -17.12 -14.38 -8.16
CA ALA A 354 -17.88 -15.61 -8.26
C ALA A 354 -19.28 -15.37 -7.68
N ARG A 355 -20.23 -16.13 -8.17
CA ARG A 355 -21.68 -15.95 -7.94
C ARG A 355 -22.09 -16.01 -6.47
N ASP A 356 -21.45 -16.84 -5.69
CA ASP A 356 -21.72 -17.06 -4.26
C ASP A 356 -20.97 -16.11 -3.34
N LYS A 357 -20.11 -15.25 -3.86
CA LYS A 357 -19.29 -14.35 -3.05
C LYS A 357 -20.00 -13.02 -2.79
N ARG A 358 -19.82 -12.51 -1.60
CA ARG A 358 -20.41 -11.25 -1.13
C ARG A 358 -19.32 -10.34 -0.59
N PRO A 359 -19.54 -9.02 -0.58
CA PRO A 359 -18.59 -8.10 0.05
C PRO A 359 -18.43 -8.36 1.54
N ARG A 360 -17.28 -8.00 2.07
CA ARG A 360 -17.03 -7.94 3.52
C ARG A 360 -18.00 -6.97 4.18
N PRO A 361 -18.36 -7.20 5.45
CA PRO A 361 -19.11 -6.22 6.23
C PRO A 361 -18.42 -4.85 6.24
N VAL A 362 -19.20 -3.77 6.18
CA VAL A 362 -18.69 -2.38 6.20
C VAL A 362 -17.81 -2.11 7.41
N THR A 363 -18.18 -2.63 8.58
CA THR A 363 -17.38 -2.54 9.82
C THR A 363 -15.99 -3.13 9.66
N GLN A 364 -15.87 -4.28 8.98
CA GLN A 364 -14.58 -4.90 8.70
C GLN A 364 -13.76 -4.07 7.71
N LEU A 365 -14.39 -3.48 6.69
CA LEU A 365 -13.70 -2.61 5.73
C LEU A 365 -13.20 -1.32 6.39
N VAL A 366 -13.96 -0.74 7.33
CA VAL A 366 -13.51 0.39 8.15
C VAL A 366 -12.33 -0.04 9.05
N ASP A 367 -12.38 -1.23 9.64
CA ASP A 367 -11.28 -1.75 10.45
C ASP A 367 -10.00 -1.98 9.62
N ILE A 368 -10.14 -2.47 8.40
CA ILE A 368 -9.05 -2.58 7.43
C ILE A 368 -8.44 -1.20 7.11
N PHE A 369 -9.24 -0.16 6.92
CA PHE A 369 -8.74 1.20 6.71
C PHE A 369 -7.81 1.66 7.85
N TYR A 370 -8.22 1.48 9.10
CA TYR A 370 -7.38 1.83 10.25
C TYR A 370 -6.15 0.93 10.39
N SER A 371 -6.30 -0.35 10.09
CA SER A 371 -5.22 -1.34 10.25
C SER A 371 -4.21 -1.35 9.09
N SER A 372 -4.49 -0.66 8.00
CA SER A 372 -3.59 -0.48 6.85
C SER A 372 -2.99 0.92 6.84
N ILE A 373 -3.76 1.90 6.40
CA ILE A 373 -3.35 3.31 6.28
C ILE A 373 -2.99 3.86 7.66
N GLY A 374 -3.79 3.54 8.68
CA GLY A 374 -3.52 3.95 10.05
C GLY A 374 -2.28 3.30 10.69
N ARG A 375 -1.58 2.40 10.01
CA ARG A 375 -0.37 1.72 10.47
C ARG A 375 0.81 1.89 9.49
N ASN A 376 0.97 3.10 8.95
CA ASN A 376 2.10 3.47 8.07
C ASN A 376 2.19 2.65 6.78
N GLY A 377 1.07 2.14 6.27
CA GLY A 377 0.99 1.41 5.00
C GLY A 377 0.02 2.09 4.03
N ASN A 378 0.04 1.69 2.75
CA ASN A 378 -1.02 1.99 1.81
C ASN A 378 -1.97 0.80 1.70
N LEU A 379 -3.24 1.07 1.48
CA LEU A 379 -4.25 0.05 1.21
C LEU A 379 -4.44 -0.11 -0.30
N ILE A 380 -4.32 -1.35 -0.80
CA ILE A 380 -4.84 -1.72 -2.10
C ILE A 380 -6.02 -2.68 -1.90
N LEU A 381 -7.23 -2.18 -2.16
CA LEU A 381 -8.48 -2.93 -2.00
C LEU A 381 -8.93 -3.46 -3.36
N ASN A 382 -9.09 -4.77 -3.48
CA ASN A 382 -9.53 -5.38 -4.72
C ASN A 382 -11.05 -5.27 -4.92
N LEU A 383 -11.43 -4.87 -6.12
CA LEU A 383 -12.79 -4.90 -6.63
C LEU A 383 -12.89 -5.93 -7.76
N SER A 384 -13.99 -6.67 -7.78
CA SER A 384 -14.15 -7.81 -8.67
C SER A 384 -15.39 -7.62 -9.55
N PRO A 385 -15.25 -7.09 -10.78
CA PRO A 385 -16.36 -7.00 -11.72
C PRO A 385 -16.91 -8.38 -12.07
N ASP A 386 -18.22 -8.49 -12.28
CA ASP A 386 -18.90 -9.72 -12.65
C ASP A 386 -18.79 -10.01 -14.17
N ARG A 387 -19.41 -11.09 -14.63
CA ARG A 387 -19.36 -11.52 -16.05
C ARG A 387 -19.90 -10.49 -17.03
N ARG A 388 -20.78 -9.57 -16.59
CA ARG A 388 -21.26 -8.46 -17.43
C ARG A 388 -20.17 -7.42 -17.70
N GLY A 389 -19.11 -7.39 -16.85
CA GLY A 389 -18.09 -6.34 -16.86
C GLY A 389 -18.49 -5.13 -16.02
N LEU A 390 -19.36 -5.31 -15.02
CA LEU A 390 -19.80 -4.29 -14.07
C LEU A 390 -19.44 -4.71 -12.65
N LEU A 391 -19.13 -3.76 -11.78
CA LEU A 391 -19.08 -4.03 -10.36
C LEU A 391 -20.51 -4.31 -9.85
N PRO A 392 -20.73 -5.41 -9.12
CA PRO A 392 -22.00 -5.70 -8.48
C PRO A 392 -22.48 -4.58 -7.55
N ASP A 393 -23.78 -4.35 -7.49
CA ASP A 393 -24.37 -3.25 -6.72
C ASP A 393 -24.04 -3.34 -5.22
N ASP A 394 -23.93 -4.55 -4.68
CA ASP A 394 -23.56 -4.78 -3.27
C ASP A 394 -22.11 -4.36 -2.97
N GLN A 395 -21.17 -4.58 -3.90
CA GLN A 395 -19.81 -4.08 -3.76
C GLN A 395 -19.77 -2.54 -3.83
N VAL A 396 -20.49 -1.95 -4.78
CA VAL A 396 -20.59 -0.49 -4.93
C VAL A 396 -21.21 0.15 -3.69
N ALA A 397 -22.29 -0.42 -3.16
CA ALA A 397 -22.96 0.06 -1.95
C ALA A 397 -22.06 -0.01 -0.71
N ALA A 398 -21.39 -1.15 -0.49
CA ALA A 398 -20.47 -1.31 0.65
C ALA A 398 -19.30 -0.34 0.56
N LEU A 399 -18.71 -0.15 -0.62
CA LEU A 399 -17.62 0.80 -0.82
C LEU A 399 -18.08 2.26 -0.58
N GLY A 400 -19.27 2.62 -1.02
CA GLY A 400 -19.89 3.92 -0.78
C GLY A 400 -20.06 4.21 0.71
N GLN A 401 -20.59 3.25 1.47
CA GLN A 401 -20.76 3.36 2.93
C GLN A 401 -19.44 3.53 3.67
N VAL A 402 -18.43 2.73 3.35
CA VAL A 402 -17.08 2.90 3.92
C VAL A 402 -16.52 4.29 3.62
N GLY A 403 -16.67 4.75 2.37
CA GLY A 403 -16.23 6.07 1.95
C GLY A 403 -16.91 7.19 2.72
N GLU A 404 -18.21 7.09 2.98
CA GLU A 404 -18.96 8.07 3.78
C GLU A 404 -18.50 8.09 5.23
N ILE A 405 -18.34 6.93 5.88
CA ILE A 405 -17.85 6.84 7.25
C ILE A 405 -16.48 7.51 7.38
N VAL A 406 -15.55 7.17 6.48
CA VAL A 406 -14.20 7.74 6.51
C VAL A 406 -14.23 9.25 6.24
N ARG A 407 -14.96 9.72 5.24
CA ARG A 407 -15.09 11.16 4.97
C ARG A 407 -15.70 11.92 6.14
N ALA A 408 -16.79 11.41 6.71
CA ALA A 408 -17.45 12.04 7.86
C ALA A 408 -16.55 12.09 9.10
N THR A 409 -15.78 11.00 9.35
CA THR A 409 -14.81 10.95 10.46
C THR A 409 -13.75 12.02 10.33
N PHE A 410 -13.16 12.18 9.15
CA PHE A 410 -12.04 13.08 8.92
C PHE A 410 -12.43 14.45 8.35
N ALA A 411 -13.73 14.77 8.30
CA ALA A 411 -14.24 16.04 7.77
C ALA A 411 -13.81 17.26 8.60
N THR A 412 -13.66 17.10 9.91
CA THR A 412 -13.31 18.18 10.82
C THR A 412 -12.18 17.73 11.75
N ASN A 413 -11.03 18.39 11.66
CA ASN A 413 -9.97 18.22 12.64
C ASN A 413 -10.30 19.00 13.91
N LEU A 414 -10.59 18.30 15.00
CA LEU A 414 -10.94 18.90 16.29
C LEU A 414 -9.75 19.60 16.97
N ALA A 415 -8.54 19.43 16.45
CA ALA A 415 -7.34 20.16 16.87
C ALA A 415 -7.19 21.52 16.16
N ASP A 416 -8.05 21.87 15.20
CA ASP A 416 -7.98 23.15 14.50
C ASP A 416 -8.12 24.32 15.48
N GLY A 417 -7.17 25.28 15.36
CA GLY A 417 -7.09 26.42 16.26
C GLY A 417 -6.45 26.14 17.63
N ALA A 418 -5.99 24.90 17.88
CA ALA A 418 -5.25 24.60 19.11
C ALA A 418 -3.91 25.32 19.17
N GLN A 419 -3.46 25.62 20.39
CA GLN A 419 -2.12 26.11 20.67
C GLN A 419 -1.21 24.94 21.02
N ALA A 420 -0.10 24.78 20.29
CA ALA A 420 0.88 23.77 20.58
C ALA A 420 2.06 24.32 21.38
N SER A 421 2.49 23.55 22.38
CA SER A 421 3.74 23.76 23.12
C SER A 421 4.53 22.46 23.21
N ALA A 422 5.84 22.53 23.38
CA ALA A 422 6.69 21.36 23.55
C ALA A 422 7.72 21.59 24.65
N ASP A 423 8.14 20.50 25.29
CA ASP A 423 9.20 20.52 26.30
C ASP A 423 10.56 20.91 25.71
N HIS A 424 10.80 20.51 24.47
CA HIS A 424 12.02 20.79 23.71
C HIS A 424 11.71 21.05 22.25
N THR A 425 12.38 22.04 21.65
CA THR A 425 12.15 22.42 20.25
C THR A 425 13.47 22.76 19.58
N ALA A 426 13.71 22.20 18.40
CA ALA A 426 14.83 22.55 17.55
C ALA A 426 14.61 23.95 16.94
N PRO A 427 15.67 24.74 16.68
CA PRO A 427 15.55 26.02 15.99
C PRO A 427 14.81 25.85 14.66
N ARG A 428 13.85 26.74 14.38
CA ARG A 428 13.01 26.78 13.15
C ARG A 428 11.97 25.67 12.99
N HIS A 429 11.78 24.81 13.99
CA HIS A 429 10.81 23.70 13.97
C HIS A 429 9.86 23.77 15.16
N ALA A 430 9.16 24.92 15.26
CA ALA A 430 8.28 25.23 16.39
C ALA A 430 7.13 24.24 16.54
N ALA A 431 6.61 24.07 17.78
CA ALA A 431 5.53 23.17 18.10
C ALA A 431 4.27 23.37 17.23
N GLY A 432 3.93 24.63 16.93
CA GLY A 432 2.77 24.96 16.09
C GLY A 432 2.84 24.44 14.64
N ALA A 433 4.03 24.11 14.15
CA ALA A 433 4.19 23.52 12.81
C ALA A 433 3.61 22.11 12.70
N ALA A 434 3.27 21.46 13.83
CA ALA A 434 2.58 20.17 13.83
C ALA A 434 1.04 20.30 13.75
N LEU A 435 0.51 21.52 13.56
CA LEU A 435 -0.93 21.82 13.52
C LEU A 435 -1.32 22.74 12.35
N ASP A 436 -0.45 22.94 11.36
CA ASP A 436 -0.67 23.93 10.29
C ASP A 436 -1.24 23.33 8.99
N GLY A 437 -1.56 22.03 9.00
CA GLY A 437 -2.12 21.30 7.87
C GLY A 437 -1.12 21.03 6.73
N LYS A 438 0.20 21.16 6.99
CA LYS A 438 1.24 21.02 5.97
C LYS A 438 2.22 19.92 6.34
N LEU A 439 2.55 19.05 5.40
CA LEU A 439 3.52 17.97 5.61
C LEU A 439 4.98 18.38 5.34
N ASP A 440 5.23 19.60 4.85
CA ASP A 440 6.56 20.16 4.58
C ASP A 440 7.07 21.07 5.72
N THR A 441 6.25 21.31 6.73
CA THR A 441 6.58 21.92 8.03
C THR A 441 6.41 20.89 9.13
N TRP A 442 7.16 21.02 10.24
CA TRP A 442 7.07 20.06 11.34
C TRP A 442 7.65 20.63 12.65
N TRP A 443 7.15 20.12 13.76
CA TRP A 443 7.86 20.20 15.03
C TRP A 443 9.01 19.18 15.05
N GLU A 444 10.17 19.57 15.58
CA GLU A 444 11.29 18.69 15.83
C GLU A 444 11.82 18.93 17.27
N ALA A 445 12.07 17.88 18.03
CA ALA A 445 12.68 17.99 19.35
C ALA A 445 14.12 18.54 19.24
N ALA A 446 14.64 19.10 20.33
CA ALA A 446 15.99 19.64 20.35
C ALA A 446 17.05 18.60 19.95
N PRO A 447 18.13 18.99 19.27
CA PRO A 447 19.20 18.07 18.87
C PRO A 447 19.72 17.21 20.02
N GLY A 448 19.98 15.93 19.75
CA GLY A 448 20.45 14.95 20.74
C GLY A 448 19.35 14.36 21.64
N ARG A 449 18.11 14.82 21.55
CA ARG A 449 16.97 14.21 22.24
C ARG A 449 16.41 13.06 21.41
N THR A 450 16.10 11.94 22.04
CA THR A 450 15.44 10.78 21.42
C THR A 450 14.03 10.57 21.97
N GLY A 451 13.48 11.62 22.59
CA GLY A 451 12.10 11.71 23.07
C GLY A 451 11.69 13.16 23.15
N GLY A 452 10.44 13.41 23.52
CA GLY A 452 9.89 14.75 23.68
C GLY A 452 8.37 14.72 23.83
N THR A 453 7.82 15.80 24.34
CA THR A 453 6.38 15.94 24.56
C THR A 453 5.85 17.13 23.80
N LEU A 454 4.85 16.88 22.95
CA LEU A 454 4.04 17.91 22.29
C LEU A 454 2.69 18.00 23.01
N THR A 455 2.32 19.18 23.49
CA THR A 455 1.05 19.44 24.20
C THR A 455 0.18 20.38 23.38
N LEU A 456 -1.08 20.01 23.19
CA LEU A 456 -2.10 20.77 22.51
C LEU A 456 -3.08 21.32 23.55
N ALA A 457 -3.30 22.65 23.54
CA ALA A 457 -4.38 23.30 24.27
C ALA A 457 -5.48 23.66 23.24
N LEU A 458 -6.62 22.99 23.31
CA LEU A 458 -7.73 23.16 22.38
C LEU A 458 -8.49 24.46 22.72
N PRO A 459 -9.07 25.17 21.74
CA PRO A 459 -9.81 26.41 21.99
C PRO A 459 -11.08 26.21 22.84
N LYS A 460 -11.59 24.99 22.85
CA LYS A 460 -12.72 24.51 23.68
C LYS A 460 -12.61 23.01 23.90
N PRO A 461 -13.21 22.44 24.95
CA PRO A 461 -13.26 21.00 25.10
C PRO A 461 -13.82 20.32 23.83
N ALA A 462 -13.14 19.29 23.37
CA ALA A 462 -13.55 18.49 22.22
C ALA A 462 -13.71 17.02 22.61
N ARG A 463 -14.68 16.34 22.00
CA ARG A 463 -14.91 14.90 22.14
C ARG A 463 -14.36 14.19 20.92
N PHE A 464 -13.39 13.29 21.11
CA PHE A 464 -12.73 12.53 20.04
C PHE A 464 -12.40 11.10 20.50
N ASP A 465 -12.19 10.22 19.53
CA ASP A 465 -11.74 8.83 19.72
C ASP A 465 -10.71 8.39 18.69
N VAL A 466 -10.28 9.27 17.78
CA VAL A 466 -9.22 9.00 16.80
C VAL A 466 -8.15 10.09 16.90
N VAL A 467 -6.89 9.65 17.05
CA VAL A 467 -5.71 10.52 17.02
C VAL A 467 -4.88 10.18 15.77
N SER A 468 -4.61 11.17 14.93
CA SER A 468 -3.76 11.05 13.74
C SER A 468 -2.40 11.68 14.00
N LEU A 469 -1.33 10.96 13.67
CA LEU A 469 0.05 11.44 13.76
C LEU A 469 0.77 11.20 12.43
N GLN A 470 1.63 12.15 12.03
CA GLN A 470 2.48 12.03 10.84
C GLN A 470 3.88 12.55 11.14
N GLU A 471 4.92 11.79 10.80
CA GLU A 471 6.31 12.25 10.85
C GLU A 471 6.68 13.02 9.57
N ALA A 472 7.71 13.84 9.64
CA ALA A 472 8.28 14.56 8.48
C ALA A 472 9.15 13.62 7.61
N VAL A 473 8.60 12.50 7.16
CA VAL A 473 9.36 11.39 6.54
C VAL A 473 10.13 11.81 5.28
N ASP A 474 9.57 12.70 4.47
CA ASP A 474 10.20 13.18 3.23
C ASP A 474 11.46 14.01 3.46
N ARG A 475 11.64 14.55 4.66
CA ARG A 475 12.73 15.45 5.04
C ARG A 475 13.62 14.91 6.14
N ARG A 476 13.07 14.05 6.99
CA ARG A 476 13.72 13.60 8.23
C ARG A 476 13.76 12.09 8.38
N GLY A 477 13.14 11.32 7.49
CA GLY A 477 13.00 9.87 7.61
C GLY A 477 12.06 9.47 8.74
N GLN A 478 11.93 8.18 8.97
CA GLN A 478 11.09 7.62 10.05
C GLN A 478 11.93 7.42 11.31
N ARG A 479 11.53 7.99 12.43
CA ARG A 479 12.32 8.05 13.65
C ARG A 479 11.66 7.50 14.89
N ILE A 480 10.34 7.68 15.05
CA ILE A 480 9.60 7.36 16.26
C ILE A 480 9.51 5.84 16.43
N GLU A 481 9.93 5.34 17.61
CA GLU A 481 9.93 3.92 17.98
C GLU A 481 8.82 3.58 18.96
N SER A 482 8.46 4.55 19.85
CA SER A 482 7.33 4.42 20.76
C SER A 482 6.84 5.78 21.24
N PHE A 483 5.55 5.85 21.53
CA PHE A 483 4.89 7.05 22.04
C PHE A 483 3.74 6.71 22.98
N ALA A 484 3.20 7.72 23.65
CA ALA A 484 1.97 7.64 24.44
C ALA A 484 1.11 8.87 24.17
N ILE A 485 -0.19 8.73 24.36
CA ILE A 485 -1.17 9.81 24.27
C ILE A 485 -1.79 9.98 25.63
N ASP A 486 -1.80 11.20 26.16
CA ASP A 486 -2.50 11.51 27.39
C ASP A 486 -3.51 12.63 27.17
N THR A 487 -4.59 12.59 27.93
CA THR A 487 -5.67 13.58 27.97
C THR A 487 -5.76 14.20 29.36
N TRP A 488 -6.18 15.47 29.46
CA TRP A 488 -6.37 16.15 30.72
C TRP A 488 -7.79 15.93 31.24
N ASP A 489 -7.94 15.42 32.44
CA ASP A 489 -9.24 15.15 33.05
C ASP A 489 -9.84 16.32 33.87
N GLY A 490 -9.13 17.46 33.89
CA GLY A 490 -9.46 18.64 34.73
C GLY A 490 -8.54 18.80 35.93
N ALA A 491 -7.86 17.75 36.37
CA ALA A 491 -6.96 17.73 37.54
C ALA A 491 -5.58 17.13 37.21
N ALA A 492 -5.52 16.10 36.35
CA ALA A 492 -4.29 15.36 36.03
C ALA A 492 -4.25 14.90 34.57
N TRP A 493 -3.07 14.53 34.13
CA TRP A 493 -2.87 13.83 32.86
C TRP A 493 -3.18 12.35 33.02
N VAL A 494 -4.12 11.84 32.22
CA VAL A 494 -4.52 10.44 32.17
C VAL A 494 -4.14 9.82 30.84
N ALA A 495 -3.54 8.64 30.86
CA ALA A 495 -3.17 7.94 29.63
C ALA A 495 -4.44 7.52 28.87
N ALA A 496 -4.56 7.97 27.64
CA ALA A 496 -5.60 7.52 26.73
C ALA A 496 -5.42 6.03 26.40
N GLN A 497 -6.50 5.28 26.43
CA GLN A 497 -6.47 3.83 26.21
C GLN A 497 -6.77 3.52 24.74
N PRO A 498 -5.77 3.05 23.94
CA PRO A 498 -6.03 2.61 22.58
C PRO A 498 -6.86 1.32 22.59
N VAL A 499 -7.52 1.02 21.45
CA VAL A 499 -8.10 -0.32 21.24
C VAL A 499 -7.01 -1.38 21.34
N ALA A 500 -7.36 -2.59 21.77
CA ALA A 500 -6.38 -3.65 22.07
C ALA A 500 -5.47 -4.05 20.90
N SER A 501 -5.90 -3.80 19.67
CA SER A 501 -5.11 -4.07 18.45
C SER A 501 -4.08 -2.98 18.12
N ASP A 502 -4.06 -1.84 18.82
CA ASP A 502 -3.23 -0.68 18.50
C ASP A 502 -2.12 -0.48 19.53
N GLU A 503 -0.93 -1.04 19.26
CA GLU A 503 0.29 -0.72 20.01
C GLU A 503 0.81 0.67 19.63
N LEU A 504 1.24 1.48 20.62
CA LEU A 504 1.75 2.84 20.40
C LEU A 504 3.26 2.83 20.11
N THR A 505 3.61 2.34 18.93
CA THR A 505 4.99 2.15 18.50
C THR A 505 5.40 3.15 17.39
N THR A 506 5.50 2.70 16.13
CA THR A 506 5.93 3.55 15.01
C THR A 506 4.83 4.51 14.56
N VAL A 507 5.24 5.65 14.00
CA VAL A 507 4.33 6.62 13.37
C VAL A 507 4.49 6.59 11.85
N GLY A 508 5.62 7.03 11.30
CA GLY A 508 5.86 7.07 9.86
C GLY A 508 5.03 8.13 9.13
N HIS A 509 4.62 7.87 7.88
CA HIS A 509 3.88 8.85 7.09
C HIS A 509 2.43 9.05 7.59
N ARG A 510 1.83 8.04 8.23
CA ARG A 510 0.52 8.15 8.91
C ARG A 510 0.34 7.08 10.00
N ARG A 511 -0.07 7.54 11.16
CA ARG A 511 -0.54 6.69 12.26
C ARG A 511 -1.91 7.17 12.70
N LEU A 512 -2.90 6.29 12.67
CA LEU A 512 -4.23 6.51 13.24
C LEU A 512 -4.37 5.62 14.49
N VAL A 513 -4.62 6.24 15.63
CA VAL A 513 -4.86 5.54 16.90
C VAL A 513 -6.31 5.68 17.25
N ARG A 514 -7.01 4.57 17.37
CA ARG A 514 -8.40 4.53 17.90
C ARG A 514 -8.36 4.34 19.40
N LEU A 515 -9.15 5.09 20.13
CA LEU A 515 -9.34 4.94 21.55
C LEU A 515 -10.50 3.96 21.84
N GLN A 516 -10.43 3.27 22.97
CA GLN A 516 -11.48 2.32 23.39
C GLN A 516 -12.85 3.01 23.59
N SER A 517 -12.82 4.27 24.00
CA SER A 517 -14.01 5.11 24.17
C SER A 517 -13.68 6.56 23.83
N PRO A 518 -14.62 7.33 23.30
CA PRO A 518 -14.43 8.75 23.10
C PRO A 518 -14.12 9.47 24.41
N VAL A 519 -13.12 10.35 24.37
CA VAL A 519 -12.73 11.21 25.49
C VAL A 519 -13.14 12.66 25.23
N SER A 520 -13.47 13.41 26.28
CA SER A 520 -13.79 14.84 26.22
C SER A 520 -12.76 15.62 27.02
N THR A 521 -11.99 16.50 26.39
CA THR A 521 -10.93 17.26 27.04
C THR A 521 -10.60 18.55 26.28
N ASP A 522 -10.00 19.51 26.96
CA ASP A 522 -9.41 20.71 26.34
C ASP A 522 -7.89 20.62 26.15
N ARG A 523 -7.23 19.54 26.60
CA ARG A 523 -5.79 19.36 26.49
C ARG A 523 -5.42 17.92 26.15
N VAL A 524 -4.55 17.78 25.15
CA VAL A 524 -3.99 16.50 24.74
C VAL A 524 -2.48 16.63 24.68
N ARG A 525 -1.75 15.59 25.04
CA ARG A 525 -0.31 15.53 24.78
C ARG A 525 0.11 14.22 24.14
N VAL A 526 1.04 14.34 23.21
CA VAL A 526 1.74 13.21 22.59
C VAL A 526 3.14 13.18 23.17
N ARG A 527 3.46 12.12 23.90
CA ARG A 527 4.78 11.88 24.48
C ARG A 527 5.52 10.87 23.65
N ILE A 528 6.56 11.30 22.94
CA ILE A 528 7.48 10.39 22.25
C ILE A 528 8.42 9.82 23.30
N THR A 529 8.32 8.52 23.58
CA THR A 529 9.08 7.84 24.64
C THR A 529 10.40 7.26 24.13
N ALA A 530 10.47 6.94 22.83
CA ALA A 530 11.72 6.53 22.18
C ALA A 530 11.71 6.90 20.69
N ALA A 531 12.89 7.31 20.19
CA ALA A 531 13.13 7.55 18.78
C ALA A 531 14.60 7.28 18.42
N ARG A 532 14.88 7.06 17.14
CA ARG A 532 16.24 6.84 16.63
C ARG A 532 17.10 8.10 16.64
N LEU A 533 16.49 9.25 16.37
CA LEU A 533 17.04 10.61 16.45
C LEU A 533 16.00 11.54 17.07
N ALA A 534 16.28 12.85 17.09
CA ALA A 534 15.30 13.85 17.51
C ALA A 534 13.97 13.62 16.78
N PRO A 535 12.87 13.28 17.48
CA PRO A 535 11.60 12.97 16.84
C PRO A 535 10.99 14.19 16.14
N THR A 536 10.17 13.91 15.12
CA THR A 536 9.46 14.93 14.36
C THR A 536 7.98 14.60 14.31
N LEU A 537 7.12 15.63 14.32
CA LEU A 537 5.71 15.51 13.96
C LEU A 537 5.38 16.60 12.95
N ALA A 538 5.02 16.19 11.74
CA ALA A 538 4.56 17.08 10.68
C ALA A 538 3.09 17.47 10.88
N GLU A 539 2.27 16.53 11.37
CA GLU A 539 0.86 16.82 11.61
C GLU A 539 0.30 15.99 12.76
N VAL A 540 -0.56 16.60 13.56
CA VAL A 540 -1.37 15.98 14.63
C VAL A 540 -2.82 16.37 14.43
N GLY A 541 -3.72 15.39 14.38
CA GLY A 541 -5.15 15.61 14.24
C GLY A 541 -5.97 14.82 15.26
N LEU A 542 -7.12 15.36 15.63
CA LEU A 542 -8.09 14.74 16.54
C LEU A 542 -9.43 14.62 15.82
N TYR A 543 -10.04 13.43 15.85
CA TYR A 543 -11.28 13.17 15.13
C TYR A 543 -12.24 12.35 15.97
N LEU A 544 -13.52 12.43 15.66
CA LEU A 544 -14.55 11.55 16.21
C LEU A 544 -15.03 10.62 15.09
N GLN A 545 -14.87 9.32 15.31
CA GLN A 545 -15.30 8.33 14.33
C GLN A 545 -16.81 8.44 14.10
N SER A 546 -17.19 8.57 12.83
CA SER A 546 -18.59 8.53 12.46
C SER A 546 -19.10 7.09 12.50
N THR A 547 -20.22 6.87 13.18
CA THR A 547 -20.91 5.59 13.24
C THR A 547 -22.29 5.67 12.61
N GLY A 548 -22.81 6.89 12.41
CA GLY A 548 -24.18 7.16 11.94
C GLY A 548 -24.52 6.70 10.51
N LEU A 549 -23.52 6.15 9.79
CA LEU A 549 -23.70 5.61 8.44
C LEU A 549 -23.61 4.08 8.38
N LEU A 550 -23.36 3.42 9.52
CA LEU A 550 -23.43 1.96 9.56
C LEU A 550 -24.89 1.51 9.31
N PRO A 551 -25.10 0.49 8.47
CA PRO A 551 -26.43 -0.03 8.30
C PRO A 551 -26.97 -0.54 9.64
N PRO A 552 -28.27 -0.37 9.93
CA PRO A 552 -28.88 -0.97 11.08
C PRO A 552 -28.68 -2.49 11.09
N ALA A 553 -28.37 -3.06 12.24
CA ALA A 553 -28.33 -4.51 12.40
C ALA A 553 -29.76 -5.06 12.40
N ILE A 554 -30.01 -6.02 11.54
CA ILE A 554 -31.28 -6.75 11.45
C ILE A 554 -31.06 -8.12 12.10
N ALA A 555 -31.75 -8.38 13.20
CA ALA A 555 -31.68 -9.67 13.89
C ALA A 555 -32.48 -10.75 13.14
N ASP A 556 -32.12 -12.00 13.38
CA ASP A 556 -32.95 -13.13 12.95
C ASP A 556 -34.35 -13.05 13.58
N ARG A 557 -35.35 -13.70 12.96
CA ARG A 557 -36.70 -13.77 13.50
C ARG A 557 -36.69 -14.46 14.86
N ASP A 558 -37.35 -13.83 15.82
CA ASP A 558 -37.57 -14.43 17.14
C ASP A 558 -38.64 -15.56 17.10
N ALA A 559 -38.91 -16.18 18.24
CA ALA A 559 -39.88 -17.25 18.38
C ALA A 559 -41.33 -16.83 18.02
N ASP A 560 -41.63 -15.54 18.04
CA ASP A 560 -42.92 -14.94 17.67
C ASP A 560 -42.95 -14.48 16.21
N GLY A 561 -41.88 -14.76 15.43
CA GLY A 561 -41.74 -14.38 14.03
C GLY A 561 -41.45 -12.91 13.79
N ARG A 562 -40.99 -12.18 14.82
CA ARG A 562 -40.66 -10.75 14.74
C ARG A 562 -39.20 -10.53 14.43
N VAL A 563 -38.91 -9.42 13.74
CA VAL A 563 -37.56 -8.98 13.39
C VAL A 563 -37.23 -7.70 14.17
N ALA A 564 -36.16 -7.74 14.95
CA ALA A 564 -35.62 -6.57 15.61
C ALA A 564 -34.59 -5.87 14.73
N ILE A 565 -34.64 -4.52 14.70
CA ILE A 565 -33.66 -3.69 14.00
C ILE A 565 -33.01 -2.78 15.06
N SER A 566 -31.70 -2.72 15.07
CA SER A 566 -30.93 -1.89 16.01
C SER A 566 -29.84 -1.12 15.30
N HIS A 567 -29.44 0.03 15.86
CA HIS A 567 -28.29 0.80 15.42
C HIS A 567 -27.44 1.14 16.64
N PRO A 568 -26.10 1.00 16.58
CA PRO A 568 -25.22 1.21 17.73
C PRO A 568 -25.33 2.62 18.34
N ASP A 569 -25.67 3.64 17.55
CA ASP A 569 -25.81 5.03 18.02
C ASP A 569 -27.24 5.44 18.38
N GLY A 570 -28.21 4.55 18.30
CA GLY A 570 -29.58 4.83 18.68
C GLY A 570 -30.31 5.88 17.84
N GLY A 571 -29.91 6.08 16.59
CA GLY A 571 -30.54 7.02 15.66
C GLY A 571 -31.95 6.60 15.26
N VAL A 572 -32.67 7.49 14.55
CA VAL A 572 -33.98 7.19 13.96
C VAL A 572 -33.79 6.21 12.80
N ILE A 573 -34.36 5.03 12.91
CA ILE A 573 -34.35 4.01 11.86
C ILE A 573 -35.66 4.11 11.08
N VAL A 574 -35.56 4.26 9.77
CA VAL A 574 -36.70 4.15 8.85
C VAL A 574 -36.60 2.84 8.04
N TYR A 575 -37.73 2.26 7.67
CA TYR A 575 -37.75 0.98 7.00
C TYR A 575 -38.83 0.89 5.90
N THR A 576 -38.69 -0.10 5.02
CA THR A 576 -39.70 -0.55 4.08
C THR A 576 -39.84 -2.07 4.16
N THR A 577 -40.97 -2.62 3.76
CA THR A 577 -41.23 -4.08 3.75
C THR A 577 -41.52 -4.61 2.35
N ASP A 578 -41.48 -3.76 1.33
CA ASP A 578 -41.77 -4.04 -0.07
C ASP A 578 -40.52 -4.16 -0.95
N GLY A 579 -39.34 -4.10 -0.36
CA GLY A 579 -38.06 -4.14 -1.08
C GLY A 579 -37.61 -2.80 -1.67
N SER A 580 -38.41 -1.73 -1.51
CA SER A 580 -37.99 -0.38 -1.93
C SER A 580 -36.92 0.19 -0.97
N ALA A 581 -36.09 1.10 -1.47
CA ALA A 581 -35.14 1.82 -0.61
C ALA A 581 -35.88 2.75 0.36
N PRO A 582 -35.59 2.70 1.69
CA PRO A 582 -36.16 3.64 2.64
C PRO A 582 -35.80 5.10 2.33
N ALA A 583 -36.75 6.01 2.50
CA ALA A 583 -36.59 7.45 2.29
C ALA A 583 -37.02 8.22 3.55
N ALA A 584 -36.79 9.53 3.59
CA ALA A 584 -37.13 10.39 4.74
C ALA A 584 -38.60 10.32 5.18
N GLY A 585 -39.52 9.93 4.29
CA GLY A 585 -40.94 9.73 4.58
C GLY A 585 -41.36 8.29 4.90
N SER A 586 -40.41 7.36 4.96
CA SER A 586 -40.70 5.95 5.28
C SER A 586 -41.04 5.79 6.77
N PRO A 587 -41.80 4.71 7.13
CA PRO A 587 -42.15 4.43 8.51
C PRO A 587 -40.94 4.39 9.45
N VAL A 588 -41.09 4.96 10.64
CA VAL A 588 -40.07 4.93 11.69
C VAL A 588 -40.15 3.62 12.46
N TYR A 589 -39.03 2.95 12.63
CA TYR A 589 -38.94 1.77 13.48
C TYR A 589 -39.00 2.13 14.96
N VAL A 590 -39.98 1.59 15.66
CA VAL A 590 -40.17 1.83 17.09
C VAL A 590 -40.22 0.55 17.95
N ALA A 591 -40.43 -0.61 17.30
CA ALA A 591 -40.51 -1.91 17.96
C ALA A 591 -40.30 -3.05 16.96
N PRO A 592 -39.98 -4.30 17.38
CA PRO A 592 -39.81 -5.44 16.51
C PRO A 592 -40.99 -5.66 15.55
N LEU A 593 -40.67 -5.83 14.28
CA LEU A 593 -41.65 -5.90 13.19
C LEU A 593 -42.18 -7.33 13.04
N ALA A 594 -43.49 -7.50 13.02
CA ALA A 594 -44.12 -8.74 12.57
C ALA A 594 -44.16 -8.73 11.03
N LEU A 595 -43.31 -9.52 10.39
CA LEU A 595 -43.26 -9.67 8.95
C LEU A 595 -44.05 -10.91 8.54
N ALA A 596 -44.86 -10.81 7.50
CA ALA A 596 -45.53 -11.96 6.89
C ALA A 596 -44.50 -13.02 6.46
N ALA A 597 -44.89 -14.30 6.55
CA ALA A 597 -44.05 -15.44 6.20
C ALA A 597 -43.73 -15.48 4.70
#